data_4a4f87092b3690ba48cbbd14bd6da5b1
#
_entry.id   4a4f87092b3690ba48cbbd14bd6da5b1
#
_cell.length_a   1.000
_cell.length_b   1.000
_cell.length_c   1.000
_cell.angle_alpha   90.00
_cell.angle_beta   90.00
_cell.angle_gamma   90.00
#
_symmetry.space_group_name_H-M   'P 1'
#
loop_
_entity.id
_entity.type
_entity.pdbx_description
1 polymer ?
#
loop_
_entity_poly.entity_id
_entity_poly.type
_entity_poly.pdbx_seq_one_letter_code
_entity_poly.pdbx_strand_id
1 'polypeptide(L)'
;MKHAILLLAVLFAAHAFAAEPLTDAEKKHLAEVELKAKRTPAMREAAKTYSAARKAYTDDRKKFPADRDKNAGKAWREATAVYEAVLKKAILGIDPAIEPLLAKQAELKKLGLDKANEGETVADSDSSRNDAMKAPKDEPGLPRVLLIGDSISIGYTLPVRELLKGKANVHRIPQNGGATEVGLEKMKSWLGDGKWDVIHFNFGLHDAKYASETTQRATREQYAANLRTLIAQMKATGAKLIFATTTPVPKGGVLSPTRRFDSIEERNKIATALMQEQGVAIDDLYTAVLPVMAKVGRENDVHFAPEGYALLAKAVAQSIERQLPQK
;
A
#
# COMPACT_ATOMS: atom_id res chain seq x y z
N MET A 1 -32.88 -2.13 -62.82
CA MET A 1 -32.05 -1.11 -62.16
C MET A 1 -32.15 -1.28 -60.68
N LYS A 2 -31.23 -1.99 -60.05
CA LYS A 2 -31.18 -2.21 -58.59
C LYS A 2 -29.82 -1.70 -58.11
N HIS A 3 -29.81 -0.61 -57.38
CA HIS A 3 -28.61 -0.04 -56.78
C HIS A 3 -28.24 -0.85 -55.56
N ALA A 4 -27.08 -1.51 -55.59
CA ALA A 4 -26.47 -2.14 -54.44
C ALA A 4 -25.69 -1.08 -53.66
N ILE A 5 -26.13 -0.78 -52.44
CA ILE A 5 -25.40 0.05 -51.50
C ILE A 5 -24.39 -0.85 -50.77
N LEU A 6 -23.12 -0.63 -51.06
CA LEU A 6 -22.01 -1.31 -50.41
C LEU A 6 -21.76 -0.61 -49.05
N LEU A 7 -22.17 -1.24 -47.95
CA LEU A 7 -21.88 -0.78 -46.59
C LEU A 7 -20.44 -1.19 -46.23
N LEU A 8 -19.54 -0.22 -46.29
CA LEU A 8 -18.15 -0.40 -45.80
C LEU A 8 -18.15 -0.36 -44.27
N ALA A 9 -18.14 -1.53 -43.66
CA ALA A 9 -17.92 -1.65 -42.21
C ALA A 9 -16.44 -1.40 -41.91
N VAL A 10 -16.12 -0.21 -41.45
CA VAL A 10 -14.79 0.09 -40.90
C VAL A 10 -14.72 -0.57 -39.54
N LEU A 11 -14.08 -1.73 -39.47
CA LEU A 11 -13.66 -2.34 -38.20
C LEU A 11 -12.55 -1.46 -37.59
N PHE A 12 -12.91 -0.64 -36.61
CA PHE A 12 -11.94 -0.11 -35.67
C PHE A 12 -11.44 -1.24 -34.80
N ALA A 13 -10.38 -1.91 -35.22
CA ALA A 13 -9.57 -2.71 -34.34
C ALA A 13 -8.88 -1.76 -33.35
N ALA A 14 -9.43 -1.63 -32.13
CA ALA A 14 -8.74 -1.00 -31.04
C ALA A 14 -7.51 -1.86 -30.70
N HIS A 15 -6.40 -1.57 -31.35
CA HIS A 15 -5.10 -2.05 -30.87
C HIS A 15 -4.86 -1.33 -29.56
N ALA A 16 -4.95 -2.07 -28.46
CA ALA A 16 -4.38 -1.64 -27.20
C ALA A 16 -2.87 -1.53 -27.45
N PHE A 17 -2.40 -0.32 -27.75
CA PHE A 17 -0.98 0.01 -27.73
C PHE A 17 -0.55 -0.20 -26.28
N ALA A 18 0.12 -1.32 -26.00
CA ALA A 18 0.94 -1.42 -24.81
C ALA A 18 1.96 -0.26 -24.93
N ALA A 19 1.91 0.69 -23.99
CA ALA A 19 2.81 1.83 -24.03
C ALA A 19 4.24 1.31 -23.93
N GLU A 20 4.99 1.41 -25.04
CA GLU A 20 6.38 0.98 -25.06
C GLU A 20 7.20 1.86 -24.09
N PRO A 21 8.10 1.26 -23.30
CA PRO A 21 8.96 2.01 -22.41
C PRO A 21 9.83 3.00 -23.20
N LEU A 22 10.32 4.03 -22.51
CA LEU A 22 11.28 4.97 -23.09
C LEU A 22 12.59 4.24 -23.42
N THR A 23 13.11 4.46 -24.61
CA THR A 23 14.46 4.02 -24.99
C THR A 23 15.52 4.76 -24.18
N ASP A 24 16.73 4.22 -24.10
CA ASP A 24 17.82 4.89 -23.36
C ASP A 24 18.23 6.22 -24.00
N ALA A 25 18.09 6.34 -25.32
CA ALA A 25 18.32 7.61 -26.03
C ALA A 25 17.25 8.64 -25.65
N GLU A 26 15.96 8.25 -25.60
CA GLU A 26 14.86 9.11 -25.16
C GLU A 26 15.03 9.55 -23.69
N LYS A 27 15.41 8.64 -22.79
CA LYS A 27 15.71 8.96 -21.37
C LYS A 27 16.87 9.96 -21.26
N LYS A 28 17.95 9.72 -21.98
CA LYS A 28 19.12 10.61 -22.00
C LYS A 28 18.75 12.00 -22.49
N HIS A 29 18.01 12.07 -23.58
CA HIS A 29 17.56 13.36 -24.15
C HIS A 29 16.66 14.13 -23.19
N LEU A 30 15.66 13.47 -22.57
CA LEU A 30 14.84 14.07 -21.52
C LEU A 30 15.66 14.61 -20.36
N ALA A 31 16.61 13.83 -19.84
CA ALA A 31 17.44 14.22 -18.71
C ALA A 31 18.33 15.44 -19.03
N GLU A 32 18.89 15.52 -20.24
CA GLU A 32 19.71 16.65 -20.69
C GLU A 32 18.90 17.94 -20.79
N VAL A 33 17.70 17.87 -21.39
CA VAL A 33 16.82 19.05 -21.54
C VAL A 33 16.28 19.48 -20.19
N GLU A 34 15.88 18.54 -19.32
CA GLU A 34 15.43 18.83 -17.96
C GLU A 34 16.53 19.48 -17.11
N LEU A 35 17.78 19.00 -17.22
CA LEU A 35 18.91 19.60 -16.52
C LEU A 35 19.14 21.05 -16.95
N LYS A 36 19.01 21.37 -18.25
CA LYS A 36 19.09 22.75 -18.74
C LYS A 36 17.91 23.57 -18.22
N ALA A 37 16.71 23.04 -18.24
CA ALA A 37 15.49 23.71 -17.75
C ALA A 37 15.62 24.09 -16.27
N LYS A 38 16.13 23.20 -15.43
CA LYS A 38 16.35 23.43 -13.99
C LYS A 38 17.31 24.57 -13.67
N ARG A 39 18.14 24.98 -14.64
CA ARG A 39 19.09 26.11 -14.48
C ARG A 39 18.47 27.47 -14.80
N THR A 40 17.26 27.54 -15.30
CA THR A 40 16.57 28.79 -15.64
C THR A 40 16.22 29.59 -14.37
N PRO A 41 16.17 30.95 -14.44
CA PRO A 41 15.76 31.76 -13.29
C PRO A 41 14.37 31.41 -12.75
N ALA A 42 13.38 31.16 -13.64
CA ALA A 42 12.05 30.77 -13.25
C ALA A 42 12.02 29.47 -12.46
N MET A 43 12.84 28.47 -12.87
CA MET A 43 12.96 27.23 -12.13
C MET A 43 13.61 27.36 -10.78
N ARG A 44 14.61 28.24 -10.65
CA ARG A 44 15.24 28.51 -9.34
C ARG A 44 14.24 29.07 -8.33
N GLU A 45 13.35 29.99 -8.77
CA GLU A 45 12.31 30.54 -7.90
C GLU A 45 11.23 29.50 -7.56
N ALA A 46 10.74 28.74 -8.54
CA ALA A 46 9.81 27.66 -8.31
C ALA A 46 10.39 26.59 -7.36
N ALA A 47 11.68 26.27 -7.49
CA ALA A 47 12.38 25.32 -6.61
C ALA A 47 12.47 25.79 -5.17
N LYS A 48 12.66 27.11 -4.92
CA LYS A 48 12.64 27.66 -3.56
C LYS A 48 11.28 27.47 -2.91
N THR A 49 10.21 27.86 -3.60
CA THR A 49 8.84 27.71 -3.10
C THR A 49 8.49 26.25 -2.83
N TYR A 50 8.81 25.36 -3.77
CA TYR A 50 8.63 23.92 -3.62
C TYR A 50 9.40 23.35 -2.42
N SER A 51 10.69 23.72 -2.29
CA SER A 51 11.55 23.24 -1.19
C SER A 51 11.06 23.73 0.18
N ALA A 52 10.60 24.98 0.26
CA ALA A 52 10.02 25.52 1.49
C ALA A 52 8.74 24.80 1.89
N ALA A 53 7.82 24.61 0.95
CA ALA A 53 6.56 23.89 1.19
C ALA A 53 6.80 22.41 1.55
N ARG A 54 7.73 21.74 0.86
CA ARG A 54 8.16 20.37 1.17
C ARG A 54 8.74 20.27 2.58
N LYS A 55 9.62 21.20 2.95
CA LYS A 55 10.21 21.23 4.28
C LYS A 55 9.14 21.43 5.35
N ALA A 56 8.24 22.41 5.17
CA ALA A 56 7.14 22.66 6.10
C ALA A 56 6.25 21.42 6.27
N TYR A 57 5.88 20.75 5.17
CA TYR A 57 5.12 19.50 5.22
C TYR A 57 5.89 18.39 5.93
N THR A 58 7.19 18.22 5.65
CA THR A 58 8.02 17.20 6.27
C THR A 58 8.20 17.44 7.77
N ASP A 59 8.41 18.69 8.16
CA ASP A 59 8.54 19.07 9.57
C ASP A 59 7.20 18.92 10.32
N ASP A 60 6.08 19.24 9.66
CA ASP A 60 4.75 19.00 10.20
C ASP A 60 4.46 17.51 10.39
N ARG A 61 4.91 16.66 9.45
CA ARG A 61 4.78 15.20 9.58
C ARG A 61 5.56 14.60 10.74
N LYS A 62 6.56 15.29 11.28
CA LYS A 62 7.28 14.89 12.49
C LYS A 62 6.51 15.17 13.78
N LYS A 63 5.47 16.03 13.74
CA LYS A 63 4.59 16.31 14.87
C LYS A 63 3.62 15.15 15.13
N PHE A 64 3.07 15.10 16.34
CA PHE A 64 1.98 14.18 16.61
C PHE A 64 0.76 14.50 15.73
N PRO A 65 -0.07 13.50 15.36
CA PRO A 65 -1.20 13.71 14.45
C PRO A 65 -2.18 14.81 14.86
N ALA A 66 -2.41 14.98 16.17
CA ALA A 66 -3.28 16.02 16.70
C ALA A 66 -2.74 17.45 16.49
N ASP A 67 -1.42 17.59 16.41
CA ASP A 67 -0.73 18.90 16.33
C ASP A 67 -0.38 19.27 14.88
N ARG A 68 -0.80 18.47 13.91
CA ARG A 68 -0.48 18.71 12.49
C ARG A 68 -1.33 19.80 11.88
N ASP A 69 -0.68 20.66 11.10
CA ASP A 69 -1.37 21.62 10.25
C ASP A 69 -2.08 20.90 9.09
N LYS A 70 -3.41 20.96 9.08
CA LYS A 70 -4.26 20.38 8.04
C LYS A 70 -3.98 20.96 6.64
N ASN A 71 -3.39 22.15 6.57
CA ASN A 71 -3.11 22.85 5.33
C ASN A 71 -1.70 22.56 4.78
N ALA A 72 -0.75 22.07 5.59
CA ALA A 72 0.62 21.81 5.14
C ALA A 72 0.68 20.87 3.92
N GLY A 73 -0.13 19.83 3.92
CA GLY A 73 -0.22 18.91 2.78
C GLY A 73 -0.85 19.53 1.53
N LYS A 74 -1.80 20.46 1.69
CA LYS A 74 -2.40 21.19 0.59
C LYS A 74 -1.38 22.15 -0.02
N ALA A 75 -0.72 22.95 0.81
CA ALA A 75 0.31 23.89 0.37
C ALA A 75 1.47 23.17 -0.38
N TRP A 76 1.88 22.01 0.08
CA TRP A 76 2.89 21.23 -0.63
C TRP A 76 2.39 20.72 -2.00
N ARG A 77 1.17 20.22 -2.11
CA ARG A 77 0.60 19.79 -3.40
C ARG A 77 0.49 20.95 -4.39
N GLU A 78 0.06 22.12 -3.94
CA GLU A 78 -0.03 23.33 -4.77
C GLU A 78 1.36 23.78 -5.25
N ALA A 79 2.35 23.81 -4.36
CA ALA A 79 3.72 24.13 -4.73
C ALA A 79 4.33 23.11 -5.71
N THR A 80 3.96 21.82 -5.58
CA THR A 80 4.37 20.78 -6.51
C THR A 80 3.79 21.01 -7.89
N ALA A 81 2.49 21.29 -7.98
CA ALA A 81 1.82 21.58 -9.27
C ALA A 81 2.43 22.79 -9.98
N VAL A 82 2.73 23.86 -9.23
CA VAL A 82 3.40 25.05 -9.78
C VAL A 82 4.79 24.70 -10.27
N TYR A 83 5.58 23.94 -9.48
CA TYR A 83 6.92 23.51 -9.87
C TYR A 83 6.90 22.69 -11.17
N GLU A 84 6.00 21.72 -11.27
CA GLU A 84 5.86 20.86 -12.45
C GLU A 84 5.43 21.67 -13.69
N ALA A 85 4.50 22.62 -13.54
CA ALA A 85 4.06 23.49 -14.62
C ALA A 85 5.19 24.40 -15.14
N VAL A 86 5.98 24.99 -14.23
CA VAL A 86 7.13 25.83 -14.60
C VAL A 86 8.22 24.99 -15.27
N LEU A 87 8.46 23.77 -14.76
CA LEU A 87 9.43 22.84 -15.36
C LEU A 87 9.02 22.46 -16.79
N LYS A 88 7.76 22.06 -17.00
CA LYS A 88 7.24 21.73 -18.34
C LYS A 88 7.39 22.92 -19.30
N LYS A 89 7.03 24.13 -18.86
CA LYS A 89 7.18 25.34 -19.67
C LYS A 89 8.65 25.62 -20.01
N ALA A 90 9.57 25.43 -19.07
CA ALA A 90 11.01 25.64 -19.28
C ALA A 90 11.59 24.59 -20.24
N ILE A 91 11.18 23.33 -20.12
CA ILE A 91 11.59 22.25 -21.03
C ILE A 91 11.14 22.56 -22.46
N LEU A 92 9.87 22.89 -22.67
CA LEU A 92 9.31 23.22 -23.99
C LEU A 92 9.91 24.51 -24.56
N GLY A 93 10.35 25.44 -23.72
CA GLY A 93 11.08 26.65 -24.16
C GLY A 93 12.50 26.35 -24.65
N ILE A 94 13.11 25.23 -24.21
CA ILE A 94 14.46 24.81 -24.64
C ILE A 94 14.37 23.91 -25.87
N ASP A 95 13.43 22.99 -25.88
CA ASP A 95 13.22 22.03 -26.95
C ASP A 95 11.71 21.78 -27.16
N PRO A 96 11.04 22.53 -28.04
CA PRO A 96 9.64 22.33 -28.32
C PRO A 96 9.33 20.95 -28.93
N ALA A 97 10.29 20.32 -29.61
CA ALA A 97 10.09 19.02 -30.26
C ALA A 97 10.01 17.86 -29.26
N ILE A 98 10.34 18.10 -27.98
CA ILE A 98 10.30 17.09 -26.91
C ILE A 98 8.86 16.79 -26.39
N GLU A 99 7.86 17.58 -26.79
CA GLU A 99 6.49 17.47 -26.27
C GLU A 99 5.87 16.05 -26.39
N PRO A 100 6.01 15.34 -27.52
CA PRO A 100 5.53 13.95 -27.61
C PRO A 100 6.22 13.01 -26.61
N LEU A 101 7.49 13.25 -26.33
CA LEU A 101 8.27 12.45 -25.39
C LEU A 101 7.84 12.71 -23.94
N LEU A 102 7.53 13.95 -23.59
CA LEU A 102 6.92 14.30 -22.29
C LEU A 102 5.54 13.67 -22.13
N ALA A 103 4.74 13.64 -23.20
CA ALA A 103 3.42 13.00 -23.18
C ALA A 103 3.56 11.48 -22.96
N LYS A 104 4.50 10.83 -23.66
CA LYS A 104 4.82 9.41 -23.49
C LYS A 104 5.28 9.11 -22.05
N GLN A 105 6.17 9.93 -21.49
CA GLN A 105 6.62 9.79 -20.09
C GLN A 105 5.45 9.94 -19.10
N ALA A 106 4.58 10.93 -19.32
CA ALA A 106 3.42 11.15 -18.46
C ALA A 106 2.43 9.97 -18.51
N GLU A 107 2.23 9.37 -19.69
CA GLU A 107 1.38 8.19 -19.83
C GLU A 107 2.01 6.96 -19.18
N LEU A 108 3.31 6.71 -19.37
CA LEU A 108 4.04 5.66 -18.68
C LEU A 108 3.94 5.81 -17.15
N LYS A 109 4.04 7.06 -16.64
CA LYS A 109 3.88 7.37 -15.23
C LYS A 109 2.47 7.04 -14.72
N LYS A 110 1.42 7.36 -15.48
CA LYS A 110 0.04 6.98 -15.12
C LYS A 110 -0.15 5.47 -15.07
N LEU A 111 0.53 4.74 -15.96
CA LEU A 111 0.48 3.28 -16.03
C LEU A 111 1.44 2.61 -15.03
N GLY A 112 2.26 3.38 -14.29
CA GLY A 112 3.28 2.85 -13.38
C GLY A 112 4.46 2.17 -14.09
N LEU A 113 4.66 2.44 -15.38
CA LEU A 113 5.68 1.82 -16.23
C LEU A 113 6.95 2.67 -16.38
N ASP A 114 6.98 3.89 -15.86
CA ASP A 114 8.11 4.82 -15.90
C ASP A 114 9.32 4.35 -15.08
N LYS A 115 9.08 3.50 -14.07
CA LYS A 115 10.08 2.97 -13.14
C LYS A 115 10.56 1.55 -13.45
N ALA A 116 10.16 0.97 -14.56
CA ALA A 116 10.45 -0.43 -14.91
C ALA A 116 11.96 -0.77 -15.04
N ASN A 117 12.86 0.21 -14.95
CA ASN A 117 14.31 0.03 -15.09
C ASN A 117 15.18 0.56 -13.95
N GLU A 118 14.62 1.04 -12.83
CA GLU A 118 15.41 1.59 -11.71
C GLU A 118 15.36 0.72 -10.44
N GLY A 119 15.29 -0.59 -10.52
CA GLY A 119 15.46 -1.45 -9.34
C GLY A 119 14.49 -1.19 -8.17
N GLU A 120 13.51 -0.29 -8.35
CA GLU A 120 12.45 -0.03 -7.40
C GLU A 120 11.42 -1.14 -7.52
N THR A 121 11.40 -1.95 -6.54
CA THR A 121 10.60 -3.15 -6.43
C THR A 121 9.11 -2.82 -6.43
N VAL A 122 8.36 -3.58 -7.21
CA VAL A 122 6.91 -3.49 -7.47
C VAL A 122 6.03 -3.37 -6.21
N ALA A 123 6.56 -3.66 -5.03
CA ALA A 123 5.82 -3.64 -3.77
C ALA A 123 5.52 -2.23 -3.22
N ASP A 124 6.09 -1.16 -3.78
CA ASP A 124 6.05 0.20 -3.19
C ASP A 124 5.51 1.31 -4.07
N SER A 125 5.16 1.02 -5.33
CA SER A 125 4.53 2.02 -6.17
C SER A 125 3.08 2.27 -5.72
N ASP A 126 2.59 3.51 -5.84
CA ASP A 126 1.17 3.81 -5.65
C ASP A 126 0.27 2.91 -6.51
N SER A 127 0.76 2.43 -7.64
CA SER A 127 0.09 1.48 -8.52
C SER A 127 -0.06 0.11 -7.87
N SER A 128 1.00 -0.50 -7.34
CA SER A 128 0.92 -1.83 -6.69
C SER A 128 0.05 -1.78 -5.43
N ARG A 129 0.11 -0.67 -4.70
CA ARG A 129 -0.77 -0.44 -3.55
C ARG A 129 -2.24 -0.35 -3.97
N ASN A 130 -2.53 0.34 -5.08
CA ASN A 130 -3.87 0.43 -5.64
C ASN A 130 -4.35 -0.94 -6.15
N ASP A 131 -3.48 -1.73 -6.79
CA ASP A 131 -3.82 -3.07 -7.27
C ASP A 131 -4.05 -4.06 -6.12
N ALA A 132 -3.30 -3.96 -5.03
CA ALA A 132 -3.59 -4.72 -3.81
C ALA A 132 -4.99 -4.43 -3.26
N MET A 133 -5.46 -3.18 -3.36
CA MET A 133 -6.77 -2.73 -2.87
C MET A 133 -7.94 -3.13 -3.79
N LYS A 134 -7.70 -3.41 -5.07
CA LYS A 134 -8.74 -3.84 -6.00
C LYS A 134 -9.23 -5.25 -5.66
N ALA A 135 -10.54 -5.45 -5.69
CA ALA A 135 -11.10 -6.78 -5.58
C ALA A 135 -10.73 -7.61 -6.83
N PRO A 136 -10.20 -8.83 -6.69
CA PRO A 136 -10.01 -9.73 -7.82
C PRO A 136 -11.36 -10.22 -8.34
N LYS A 137 -11.36 -10.68 -9.60
CA LYS A 137 -12.48 -11.47 -10.12
C LYS A 137 -12.39 -12.89 -9.57
N ASP A 138 -13.47 -13.39 -9.00
CA ASP A 138 -13.51 -14.74 -8.47
C ASP A 138 -13.42 -15.79 -9.57
N GLU A 139 -12.57 -16.79 -9.36
CA GLU A 139 -12.55 -18.03 -10.13
C GLU A 139 -13.61 -18.97 -9.53
N PRO A 140 -14.58 -19.46 -10.33
CA PRO A 140 -15.64 -20.32 -9.83
C PRO A 140 -15.10 -21.59 -9.16
N GLY A 141 -15.72 -21.98 -8.04
CA GLY A 141 -15.37 -23.20 -7.31
C GLY A 141 -14.13 -23.09 -6.40
N LEU A 142 -13.44 -21.95 -6.39
CA LEU A 142 -12.37 -21.72 -5.43
C LEU A 142 -12.89 -21.07 -4.15
N PRO A 143 -12.35 -21.46 -2.98
CA PRO A 143 -12.70 -20.84 -1.70
C PRO A 143 -12.33 -19.37 -1.67
N ARG A 144 -13.09 -18.59 -0.90
CA ARG A 144 -12.91 -17.14 -0.76
C ARG A 144 -12.18 -16.79 0.54
N VAL A 145 -11.12 -16.07 0.41
CA VAL A 145 -10.28 -15.60 1.53
C VAL A 145 -10.36 -14.09 1.63
N LEU A 146 -10.56 -13.57 2.84
CA LEU A 146 -10.50 -12.13 3.11
C LEU A 146 -9.25 -11.81 3.93
N LEU A 147 -8.41 -10.89 3.43
CA LEU A 147 -7.31 -10.29 4.17
C LEU A 147 -7.78 -8.98 4.84
N ILE A 148 -7.66 -8.90 6.15
CA ILE A 148 -7.90 -7.69 6.95
C ILE A 148 -6.60 -7.28 7.63
N GLY A 149 -6.19 -6.03 7.47
CA GLY A 149 -5.00 -5.51 8.13
C GLY A 149 -4.57 -4.15 7.58
N ASP A 150 -3.45 -3.67 8.08
CA ASP A 150 -2.90 -2.35 7.80
C ASP A 150 -1.97 -2.31 6.56
N SER A 151 -1.02 -1.38 6.54
CA SER A 151 -0.07 -1.22 5.44
C SER A 151 0.87 -2.41 5.24
N ILE A 152 1.14 -3.18 6.29
CA ILE A 152 1.96 -4.40 6.18
C ILE A 152 1.19 -5.44 5.35
N SER A 153 -0.10 -5.61 5.62
CA SER A 153 -0.93 -6.53 4.84
C SER A 153 -1.13 -6.07 3.39
N ILE A 154 -1.15 -4.76 3.13
CA ILE A 154 -1.16 -4.23 1.76
C ILE A 154 0.08 -4.72 1.01
N GLY A 155 1.26 -4.62 1.63
CA GLY A 155 2.53 -4.98 1.01
C GLY A 155 2.64 -6.46 0.63
N TYR A 156 2.08 -7.38 1.41
CA TYR A 156 2.12 -8.81 1.06
C TYR A 156 0.90 -9.30 0.26
N THR A 157 -0.13 -8.48 0.03
CA THR A 157 -1.37 -8.94 -0.64
C THR A 157 -1.15 -9.51 -2.03
N LEU A 158 -0.43 -8.79 -2.91
CA LEU A 158 -0.19 -9.27 -4.29
C LEU A 158 0.66 -10.54 -4.32
N PRO A 159 1.77 -10.65 -3.59
CA PRO A 159 2.50 -11.91 -3.48
C PRO A 159 1.66 -13.08 -2.93
N VAL A 160 0.76 -12.83 -1.96
CA VAL A 160 -0.15 -13.88 -1.45
C VAL A 160 -1.13 -14.33 -2.54
N ARG A 161 -1.69 -13.39 -3.31
CA ARG A 161 -2.55 -13.73 -4.46
C ARG A 161 -1.84 -14.64 -5.46
N GLU A 162 -0.59 -14.35 -5.78
CA GLU A 162 0.20 -15.17 -6.71
C GLU A 162 0.47 -16.57 -6.15
N LEU A 163 0.84 -16.68 -4.85
CA LEU A 163 1.11 -17.97 -4.20
C LEU A 163 -0.16 -18.85 -4.07
N LEU A 164 -1.33 -18.24 -3.98
CA LEU A 164 -2.62 -18.94 -3.84
C LEU A 164 -3.43 -19.00 -5.15
N LYS A 165 -2.84 -18.61 -6.27
CA LYS A 165 -3.47 -18.69 -7.60
C LYS A 165 -3.91 -20.11 -7.92
N GLY A 166 -5.16 -20.27 -8.38
CA GLY A 166 -5.78 -21.57 -8.62
C GLY A 166 -6.13 -22.38 -7.37
N LYS A 167 -5.89 -21.83 -6.16
CA LYS A 167 -6.21 -22.46 -4.87
C LYS A 167 -7.26 -21.71 -4.09
N ALA A 168 -7.27 -20.38 -4.16
CA ALA A 168 -8.24 -19.52 -3.47
C ALA A 168 -8.41 -18.17 -4.15
N ASN A 169 -9.58 -17.57 -4.01
CA ASN A 169 -9.89 -16.21 -4.37
C ASN A 169 -9.52 -15.28 -3.21
N VAL A 170 -8.36 -14.60 -3.30
CA VAL A 170 -7.83 -13.80 -2.21
C VAL A 170 -8.25 -12.34 -2.36
N HIS A 171 -9.26 -11.96 -1.58
CA HIS A 171 -9.73 -10.59 -1.43
C HIS A 171 -9.01 -9.86 -0.30
N ARG A 172 -9.15 -8.55 -0.30
CA ARG A 172 -8.67 -7.67 0.75
C ARG A 172 -9.69 -6.57 1.01
N ILE A 173 -9.74 -6.07 2.25
CA ILE A 173 -10.51 -4.85 2.56
C ILE A 173 -10.01 -3.68 1.69
N PRO A 174 -10.90 -2.78 1.20
CA PRO A 174 -10.55 -1.76 0.20
C PRO A 174 -9.78 -0.56 0.76
N GLN A 175 -9.26 -0.68 1.98
CA GLN A 175 -8.55 0.39 2.68
C GLN A 175 -7.50 -0.15 3.66
N ASN A 176 -6.71 0.74 4.25
CA ASN A 176 -5.87 0.39 5.39
C ASN A 176 -6.75 0.13 6.62
N GLY A 177 -6.62 -1.06 7.22
CA GLY A 177 -7.41 -1.49 8.38
C GLY A 177 -7.16 -0.69 9.66
N GLY A 178 -5.99 -0.08 9.78
CA GLY A 178 -5.65 0.79 10.92
C GLY A 178 -5.63 0.06 12.26
N ALA A 179 -6.11 0.74 13.32
CA ALA A 179 -6.24 0.20 14.65
C ALA A 179 -7.58 -0.54 14.85
N THR A 180 -7.71 -1.28 15.93
CA THR A 180 -8.92 -2.03 16.28
C THR A 180 -10.19 -1.16 16.31
N GLU A 181 -10.10 0.11 16.68
CA GLU A 181 -11.23 1.05 16.66
C GLU A 181 -11.82 1.24 15.25
N VAL A 182 -10.93 1.30 14.23
CA VAL A 182 -11.36 1.37 12.81
C VAL A 182 -12.03 0.07 12.40
N GLY A 183 -11.50 -1.06 12.89
CA GLY A 183 -12.12 -2.37 12.71
C GLY A 183 -13.55 -2.41 13.26
N LEU A 184 -13.77 -1.92 14.49
CA LEU A 184 -15.10 -1.86 15.09
C LEU A 184 -16.09 -1.04 14.26
N GLU A 185 -15.63 0.08 13.72
CA GLU A 185 -16.48 0.96 12.88
C GLU A 185 -16.81 0.33 11.51
N LYS A 186 -15.84 -0.35 10.90
CA LYS A 186 -15.91 -0.75 9.49
C LYS A 186 -16.16 -2.24 9.25
N MET A 187 -16.04 -3.11 10.27
CA MET A 187 -16.07 -4.57 10.09
C MET A 187 -17.30 -5.04 9.30
N LYS A 188 -18.49 -4.53 9.64
CA LYS A 188 -19.72 -4.89 8.91
C LYS A 188 -19.61 -4.61 7.41
N SER A 189 -19.05 -3.45 7.04
CA SER A 189 -18.88 -3.09 5.62
C SER A 189 -17.78 -3.89 4.94
N TRP A 190 -16.74 -4.32 5.68
CA TRP A 190 -15.66 -5.14 5.14
C TRP A 190 -16.09 -6.59 4.92
N LEU A 191 -16.89 -7.13 5.83
CA LEU A 191 -17.44 -8.47 5.69
C LEU A 191 -18.48 -8.52 4.56
N GLY A 192 -19.27 -7.45 4.37
CA GLY A 192 -20.30 -7.36 3.35
C GLY A 192 -21.34 -8.49 3.47
N ASP A 193 -21.95 -8.82 2.35
CA ASP A 193 -22.85 -9.97 2.22
C ASP A 193 -22.11 -11.20 1.67
N GLY A 194 -20.78 -11.11 1.52
CA GLY A 194 -19.94 -12.15 0.98
C GLY A 194 -19.80 -13.34 1.93
N LYS A 195 -19.81 -14.56 1.36
CA LYS A 195 -19.40 -15.75 2.09
C LYS A 195 -17.88 -15.85 2.05
N TRP A 196 -17.25 -15.97 3.21
CA TRP A 196 -15.83 -16.16 3.36
C TRP A 196 -15.56 -17.56 3.92
N ASP A 197 -14.63 -18.28 3.32
CA ASP A 197 -14.16 -19.57 3.84
C ASP A 197 -13.08 -19.36 4.89
N VAL A 198 -12.20 -18.36 4.66
CA VAL A 198 -11.12 -18.00 5.58
C VAL A 198 -11.03 -16.48 5.71
N ILE A 199 -10.87 -15.99 6.92
CA ILE A 199 -10.52 -14.60 7.20
C ILE A 199 -9.16 -14.58 7.90
N HIS A 200 -8.14 -14.01 7.22
CA HIS A 200 -6.82 -13.77 7.78
C HIS A 200 -6.74 -12.31 8.18
N PHE A 201 -6.49 -12.04 9.46
CA PHE A 201 -6.57 -10.67 9.98
C PHE A 201 -5.41 -10.32 10.92
N ASN A 202 -5.04 -9.04 10.92
CA ASN A 202 -4.08 -8.43 11.84
C ASN A 202 -4.60 -7.07 12.32
N PHE A 203 -4.41 -6.84 13.62
CA PHE A 203 -4.48 -5.54 14.29
C PHE A 203 -3.40 -5.50 15.36
N GLY A 204 -2.88 -4.31 15.69
CA GLY A 204 -1.91 -4.15 16.77
C GLY A 204 -0.90 -3.04 16.54
N LEU A 205 -0.32 -2.92 15.32
CA LEU A 205 0.68 -1.90 15.03
C LEU A 205 0.13 -0.48 15.23
N HIS A 206 -1.07 -0.22 14.71
CA HIS A 206 -1.71 1.09 14.86
C HIS A 206 -2.24 1.32 16.27
N ASP A 207 -2.65 0.27 16.98
CA ASP A 207 -3.07 0.33 18.39
C ASP A 207 -1.90 0.66 19.31
N ALA A 208 -0.72 0.07 19.03
CA ALA A 208 0.50 0.32 19.79
C ALA A 208 1.08 1.73 19.61
N LYS A 209 0.67 2.45 18.56
CA LYS A 209 1.23 3.76 18.25
C LYS A 209 0.78 4.81 19.26
N TYR A 210 1.72 5.65 19.68
CA TYR A 210 1.40 6.84 20.47
C TYR A 210 0.72 7.90 19.60
N ALA A 211 -0.41 8.41 20.08
CA ALA A 211 -1.15 9.51 19.47
C ALA A 211 -0.57 10.88 19.88
N SER A 212 -0.04 10.97 21.12
CA SER A 212 0.68 12.10 21.69
C SER A 212 1.91 11.61 22.47
N GLU A 213 2.62 12.47 23.17
CA GLU A 213 3.79 12.06 23.99
C GLU A 213 3.45 11.03 25.07
N THR A 214 2.25 11.10 25.63
CA THR A 214 1.81 10.28 26.75
C THR A 214 0.61 9.38 26.46
N THR A 215 -0.10 9.61 25.33
CA THR A 215 -1.36 8.93 25.03
C THR A 215 -1.15 7.90 23.94
N GLN A 216 -1.39 6.65 24.24
CA GLN A 216 -1.48 5.57 23.24
C GLN A 216 -2.79 5.70 22.46
N ARG A 217 -2.81 5.21 21.23
CA ARG A 217 -4.01 5.15 20.41
C ARG A 217 -5.06 4.20 21.00
N ALA A 218 -4.62 3.08 21.56
CA ALA A 218 -5.43 2.19 22.37
C ALA A 218 -4.60 1.66 23.55
N THR A 219 -5.16 1.64 24.75
CA THR A 219 -4.53 0.93 25.87
C THR A 219 -4.52 -0.58 25.57
N ARG A 220 -3.76 -1.36 26.33
CA ARG A 220 -3.72 -2.82 26.15
C ARG A 220 -5.06 -3.47 26.46
N GLU A 221 -5.79 -2.94 27.43
CA GLU A 221 -7.13 -3.39 27.82
C GLU A 221 -8.16 -3.06 26.73
N GLN A 222 -8.11 -1.86 26.18
CA GLN A 222 -8.96 -1.47 25.04
C GLN A 222 -8.68 -2.33 23.81
N TYR A 223 -7.40 -2.58 23.52
CA TYR A 223 -7.00 -3.47 22.43
C TYR A 223 -7.57 -4.88 22.58
N ALA A 224 -7.45 -5.47 23.78
CA ALA A 224 -8.00 -6.79 24.05
C ALA A 224 -9.53 -6.83 23.94
N ALA A 225 -10.23 -5.84 24.49
CA ALA A 225 -11.69 -5.73 24.43
C ALA A 225 -12.18 -5.58 22.99
N ASN A 226 -11.51 -4.71 22.21
CA ASN A 226 -11.83 -4.49 20.79
C ASN A 226 -11.62 -5.78 19.97
N LEU A 227 -10.50 -6.49 20.18
CA LEU A 227 -10.23 -7.76 19.51
C LEU A 227 -11.32 -8.81 19.79
N ARG A 228 -11.79 -8.93 21.04
CA ARG A 228 -12.90 -9.85 21.37
C ARG A 228 -14.15 -9.56 20.54
N THR A 229 -14.50 -8.29 20.42
CA THR A 229 -15.66 -7.86 19.63
C THR A 229 -15.48 -8.15 18.15
N LEU A 230 -14.29 -7.85 17.60
CA LEU A 230 -13.96 -8.11 16.19
C LEU A 230 -13.97 -9.60 15.86
N ILE A 231 -13.41 -10.44 16.73
CA ILE A 231 -13.44 -11.91 16.58
C ILE A 231 -14.89 -12.42 16.56
N ALA A 232 -15.73 -11.94 17.46
CA ALA A 232 -17.14 -12.35 17.49
C ALA A 232 -17.87 -11.99 16.18
N GLN A 233 -17.64 -10.78 15.65
CA GLN A 233 -18.21 -10.36 14.36
C GLN A 233 -17.71 -11.22 13.19
N MET A 234 -16.42 -11.52 13.14
CA MET A 234 -15.86 -12.37 12.09
C MET A 234 -16.33 -13.83 12.20
N LYS A 235 -16.41 -14.39 13.42
CA LYS A 235 -16.95 -15.75 13.66
C LYS A 235 -18.40 -15.89 13.21
N ALA A 236 -19.20 -14.83 13.32
CA ALA A 236 -20.59 -14.84 12.88
C ALA A 236 -20.76 -15.09 11.37
N THR A 237 -19.72 -14.92 10.57
CA THR A 237 -19.73 -15.26 9.13
C THR A 237 -19.62 -16.77 8.86
N GLY A 238 -19.22 -17.57 9.84
CA GLY A 238 -18.89 -18.98 9.66
C GLY A 238 -17.50 -19.26 9.08
N ALA A 239 -16.72 -18.23 8.76
CA ALA A 239 -15.37 -18.38 8.21
C ALA A 239 -14.40 -18.94 9.28
N LYS A 240 -13.40 -19.69 8.83
CA LYS A 240 -12.23 -20.03 9.64
C LYS A 240 -11.37 -18.78 9.82
N LEU A 241 -10.96 -18.50 11.07
CA LEU A 241 -10.20 -17.30 11.39
C LEU A 241 -8.72 -17.62 11.59
N ILE A 242 -7.86 -16.75 11.07
CA ILE A 242 -6.40 -16.77 11.28
C ILE A 242 -5.97 -15.38 11.73
N PHE A 243 -5.40 -15.27 12.91
CA PHE A 243 -4.79 -14.04 13.39
C PHE A 243 -3.31 -14.02 13.04
N ALA A 244 -2.86 -12.98 12.35
CA ALA A 244 -1.44 -12.72 12.14
C ALA A 244 -0.88 -11.86 13.27
N THR A 245 0.21 -12.30 13.90
CA THR A 245 0.90 -11.48 14.89
C THR A 245 1.44 -10.21 14.25
N THR A 246 1.44 -9.11 15.00
CA THR A 246 2.01 -7.83 14.54
C THR A 246 3.52 -7.98 14.40
N THR A 247 4.07 -7.57 13.26
CA THR A 247 5.50 -7.63 12.96
C THR A 247 6.34 -6.72 13.86
N PRO A 248 7.64 -7.00 14.06
CA PRO A 248 8.51 -6.20 14.91
C PRO A 248 8.58 -4.74 14.48
N VAL A 249 8.68 -3.82 15.44
CA VAL A 249 9.05 -2.42 15.19
C VAL A 249 10.52 -2.24 15.55
N PRO A 250 11.36 -1.68 14.68
CA PRO A 250 12.78 -1.48 14.94
C PRO A 250 13.05 -0.61 16.18
N LYS A 251 14.27 -0.68 16.72
CA LYS A 251 14.76 0.20 17.81
C LYS A 251 13.87 0.22 19.06
N GLY A 252 13.30 -0.92 19.42
CA GLY A 252 12.45 -1.02 20.62
C GLY A 252 11.20 -0.14 20.55
N GLY A 253 10.69 0.15 19.34
CA GLY A 253 9.48 0.94 19.15
C GLY A 253 9.70 2.46 19.04
N VAL A 254 10.94 2.94 19.04
CA VAL A 254 11.26 4.39 18.91
C VAL A 254 11.90 4.68 17.57
N LEU A 255 11.12 5.13 16.58
CA LEU A 255 11.61 5.46 15.25
C LEU A 255 11.98 6.94 15.12
N SER A 256 11.34 7.82 15.89
CA SER A 256 11.65 9.23 16.03
C SER A 256 10.98 9.76 17.30
N PRO A 257 11.29 10.97 17.77
CA PRO A 257 10.63 11.57 18.94
C PRO A 257 9.11 11.53 18.91
N THR A 258 8.52 11.65 17.73
CA THR A 258 7.05 11.68 17.52
C THR A 258 6.49 10.41 16.87
N ARG A 259 7.33 9.39 16.62
CA ARG A 259 6.92 8.10 16.04
C ARG A 259 7.34 6.98 16.96
N ARG A 260 6.55 6.79 18.00
CA ARG A 260 6.78 5.83 19.07
C ARG A 260 5.65 4.82 19.13
N PHE A 261 5.99 3.63 19.60
CA PHE A 261 5.08 2.49 19.75
C PHE A 261 5.24 1.89 21.15
N ASP A 262 4.17 1.40 21.70
CA ASP A 262 4.19 0.49 22.84
C ASP A 262 4.81 -0.86 22.44
N SER A 263 5.14 -1.70 23.42
CA SER A 263 5.72 -3.02 23.16
C SER A 263 4.81 -3.87 22.28
N ILE A 264 5.33 -4.23 21.11
CA ILE A 264 4.66 -5.14 20.18
C ILE A 264 4.61 -6.55 20.76
N GLU A 265 5.66 -6.97 21.47
CA GLU A 265 5.73 -8.27 22.13
C GLU A 265 4.60 -8.45 23.14
N GLU A 266 4.36 -7.44 23.98
CA GLU A 266 3.27 -7.49 24.97
C GLU A 266 1.89 -7.50 24.30
N ARG A 267 1.71 -6.72 23.22
CA ARG A 267 0.46 -6.75 22.46
C ARG A 267 0.25 -8.10 21.77
N ASN A 268 1.30 -8.69 21.21
CA ASN A 268 1.22 -10.02 20.61
C ASN A 268 0.91 -11.08 21.68
N LYS A 269 1.47 -11.01 22.90
CA LYS A 269 1.10 -11.91 24.01
C LYS A 269 -0.38 -11.82 24.35
N ILE A 270 -0.93 -10.60 24.47
CA ILE A 270 -2.36 -10.38 24.75
C ILE A 270 -3.20 -10.98 23.61
N ALA A 271 -2.86 -10.67 22.37
CA ALA A 271 -3.60 -11.16 21.21
C ALA A 271 -3.54 -12.69 21.10
N THR A 272 -2.36 -13.30 21.21
CA THR A 272 -2.20 -14.75 21.08
C THR A 272 -2.91 -15.51 22.19
N ALA A 273 -2.87 -15.03 23.43
CA ALA A 273 -3.65 -15.61 24.53
C ALA A 273 -5.15 -15.57 24.23
N LEU A 274 -5.64 -14.44 23.72
CA LEU A 274 -7.03 -14.30 23.31
C LEU A 274 -7.39 -15.23 22.14
N MET A 275 -6.51 -15.37 21.14
CA MET A 275 -6.73 -16.28 20.01
C MET A 275 -6.82 -17.73 20.46
N GLN A 276 -5.95 -18.14 21.39
CA GLN A 276 -6.00 -19.49 22.00
C GLN A 276 -7.31 -19.71 22.76
N GLU A 277 -7.72 -18.76 23.60
CA GLU A 277 -9.02 -18.79 24.31
C GLU A 277 -10.19 -18.94 23.33
N GLN A 278 -10.11 -18.25 22.22
CA GLN A 278 -11.18 -18.22 21.21
C GLN A 278 -11.08 -19.32 20.14
N GLY A 279 -10.08 -20.19 20.19
CA GLY A 279 -9.88 -21.23 19.17
C GLY A 279 -9.58 -20.68 17.76
N VAL A 280 -8.91 -19.54 17.69
CA VAL A 280 -8.49 -18.89 16.43
C VAL A 280 -7.07 -19.34 16.09
N ALA A 281 -6.83 -19.74 14.86
CA ALA A 281 -5.49 -20.10 14.38
C ALA A 281 -4.56 -18.89 14.39
N ILE A 282 -3.27 -19.13 14.63
CA ILE A 282 -2.25 -18.08 14.70
C ILE A 282 -1.24 -18.25 13.55
N ASP A 283 -0.99 -17.16 12.85
CA ASP A 283 0.11 -16.99 11.89
C ASP A 283 1.17 -16.09 12.53
N ASP A 284 2.25 -16.66 13.00
CA ASP A 284 3.29 -15.92 13.76
C ASP A 284 4.26 -15.18 12.84
N LEU A 285 3.78 -14.09 12.24
CA LEU A 285 4.60 -13.22 11.39
C LEU A 285 5.71 -12.49 12.16
N TYR A 286 5.51 -12.24 13.47
CA TYR A 286 6.54 -11.64 14.32
C TYR A 286 7.80 -12.49 14.33
N THR A 287 7.66 -13.74 14.75
CA THR A 287 8.78 -14.68 14.83
C THR A 287 9.35 -15.02 13.46
N ALA A 288 8.50 -15.09 12.42
CA ALA A 288 8.95 -15.40 11.06
C ALA A 288 9.94 -14.37 10.51
N VAL A 289 9.74 -13.06 10.79
CA VAL A 289 10.58 -12.00 10.22
C VAL A 289 11.68 -11.50 11.15
N LEU A 290 11.53 -11.70 12.47
CA LEU A 290 12.44 -11.16 13.49
C LEU A 290 13.93 -11.52 13.21
N PRO A 291 14.31 -12.77 12.88
CA PRO A 291 15.72 -13.13 12.66
C PRO A 291 16.38 -12.41 11.49
N VAL A 292 15.59 -11.94 10.52
CA VAL A 292 16.08 -11.31 9.30
C VAL A 292 15.70 -9.83 9.22
N MET A 293 15.05 -9.27 10.27
CA MET A 293 14.54 -7.90 10.31
C MET A 293 15.60 -6.86 9.89
N ALA A 294 16.85 -7.03 10.31
CA ALA A 294 17.94 -6.12 9.95
C ALA A 294 18.27 -6.08 8.45
N LYS A 295 17.93 -7.15 7.70
CA LYS A 295 18.17 -7.25 6.25
C LYS A 295 16.98 -6.82 5.42
N VAL A 296 15.77 -7.10 5.91
CA VAL A 296 14.53 -6.94 5.13
C VAL A 296 13.65 -5.80 5.62
N GLY A 297 13.90 -5.25 6.82
CA GLY A 297 13.22 -4.08 7.34
C GLY A 297 13.77 -2.80 6.72
N ARG A 298 12.93 -1.78 6.56
CA ARG A 298 13.37 -0.46 6.13
C ARG A 298 13.94 0.33 7.31
N GLU A 299 14.97 1.09 7.04
CA GLU A 299 15.58 1.93 8.06
C GLU A 299 14.58 2.98 8.59
N ASN A 300 14.48 3.10 9.92
CA ASN A 300 13.57 4.03 10.61
C ASN A 300 12.11 3.90 10.19
N ASP A 301 11.69 2.71 9.74
CA ASP A 301 10.33 2.44 9.30
C ASP A 301 9.82 1.09 9.84
N VAL A 302 8.50 0.91 9.80
CA VAL A 302 7.81 -0.34 10.16
C VAL A 302 7.62 -1.26 8.96
N HIS A 303 7.89 -0.76 7.76
CA HIS A 303 7.69 -1.46 6.50
C HIS A 303 8.92 -2.26 6.09
N PHE A 304 8.74 -3.11 5.11
CA PHE A 304 9.75 -4.05 4.64
C PHE A 304 10.20 -3.74 3.22
N ALA A 305 11.40 -4.20 2.91
CA ALA A 305 11.85 -4.38 1.53
C ALA A 305 11.06 -5.54 0.87
N PRO A 306 11.11 -5.70 -0.45
CA PRO A 306 10.36 -6.76 -1.16
C PRO A 306 10.63 -8.16 -0.65
N GLU A 307 11.87 -8.45 -0.29
CA GLU A 307 12.29 -9.75 0.23
C GLU A 307 11.58 -10.06 1.55
N GLY A 308 11.37 -9.01 2.39
CA GLY A 308 10.60 -9.11 3.62
C GLY A 308 9.11 -9.36 3.36
N TYR A 309 8.53 -8.66 2.40
CA TYR A 309 7.15 -8.91 1.99
C TYR A 309 6.96 -10.27 1.34
N ALA A 310 7.93 -10.77 0.57
CA ALA A 310 7.90 -12.13 0.02
C ALA A 310 7.94 -13.20 1.12
N LEU A 311 8.76 -12.99 2.16
CA LEU A 311 8.82 -13.86 3.33
C LEU A 311 7.47 -13.89 4.07
N LEU A 312 6.91 -12.71 4.38
CA LEU A 312 5.61 -12.59 5.03
C LEU A 312 4.50 -13.24 4.19
N ALA A 313 4.49 -12.99 2.88
CA ALA A 313 3.51 -13.58 1.97
C ALA A 313 3.55 -15.10 1.96
N LYS A 314 4.74 -15.70 2.02
CA LYS A 314 4.90 -17.16 2.11
C LYS A 314 4.29 -17.72 3.40
N ALA A 315 4.54 -17.07 4.54
CA ALA A 315 3.95 -17.47 5.82
C ALA A 315 2.42 -17.36 5.78
N VAL A 316 1.90 -16.23 5.31
CA VAL A 316 0.45 -15.99 5.16
C VAL A 316 -0.20 -17.01 4.23
N ALA A 317 0.37 -17.25 3.05
CA ALA A 317 -0.17 -18.23 2.11
C ALA A 317 -0.21 -19.64 2.71
N GLN A 318 0.86 -20.08 3.35
CA GLN A 318 0.92 -21.38 4.03
C GLN A 318 -0.10 -21.49 5.18
N SER A 319 -0.30 -20.40 5.95
CA SER A 319 -1.27 -20.38 7.03
C SER A 319 -2.70 -20.49 6.49
N ILE A 320 -3.00 -19.78 5.40
CA ILE A 320 -4.28 -19.88 4.70
C ILE A 320 -4.50 -21.29 4.15
N GLU A 321 -3.53 -21.87 3.42
CA GLU A 321 -3.63 -23.20 2.82
C GLU A 321 -4.03 -24.28 3.85
N ARG A 322 -3.49 -24.21 5.07
CA ARG A 322 -3.85 -25.15 6.17
C ARG A 322 -5.31 -25.04 6.60
N GLN A 323 -5.97 -23.94 6.31
CA GLN A 323 -7.36 -23.69 6.69
C GLN A 323 -8.35 -23.80 5.54
N LEU A 324 -7.87 -23.89 4.28
CA LEU A 324 -8.76 -24.11 3.13
C LEU A 324 -9.57 -25.41 3.29
N PRO A 325 -10.79 -25.48 2.73
CA PRO A 325 -11.54 -26.72 2.64
C PRO A 325 -10.70 -27.78 1.92
N GLN A 326 -10.63 -28.97 2.50
CA GLN A 326 -10.03 -30.13 1.81
C GLN A 326 -10.93 -30.50 0.62
N LYS A 327 -10.31 -30.67 -0.56
CA LYS A 327 -11.03 -31.14 -1.77
C LYS A 327 -11.36 -32.61 -1.65
#